data_c9810bdac862142726fa797ff20b56a8
#
_entry.id   c9810bdac862142726fa797ff20b56a8
#
_cell.length_a   1.000
_cell.length_b   1.000
_cell.length_c   1.000
_cell.angle_alpha   90.00
_cell.angle_beta   90.00
_cell.angle_gamma   90.00
#
_symmetry.space_group_name_H-M   'P 1'
#
loop_
_entity.id
_entity.type
_entity.pdbx_description
1 polymer ?
#
loop_
_entity_poly.entity_id
_entity_poly.type
_entity_poly.pdbx_seq_one_letter_code
_entity_poly.pdbx_strand_id
1 'polypeptide(L)'
;MLNKLVSNNLILLIILAAIWGSSFFVIKICLSSFTPTSIASLRLIIASIFLIILYYSYNKHPKLNLDLVLILSFIGITGNFLPFYLISWAEQYIPSSTAGLLMSVGPFITLLMSHVLTSDDKFTWIKFLSIIIGFVGIIFILDISKFNFQDENYISTLAKIFVIIAAFGYMISNIAAYNKLKKLSPISITTFATLFGAIISLPFLSYDFINYEN
;
A
#
# COMPACT_ATOMS: atom_id res chain seq x y z
N MET A 1 -25.90 -15.38 14.48
CA MET A 1 -25.25 -15.25 13.17
C MET A 1 -24.46 -13.95 13.06
N LEU A 2 -25.04 -12.78 13.37
CA LEU A 2 -24.35 -11.48 13.37
C LEU A 2 -23.08 -11.45 14.25
N ASN A 3 -23.12 -11.94 15.50
CA ASN A 3 -21.97 -11.96 16.40
C ASN A 3 -20.76 -12.76 15.85
N LYS A 4 -21.02 -13.82 15.09
CA LYS A 4 -19.96 -14.65 14.48
C LYS A 4 -19.32 -13.95 13.27
N LEU A 5 -20.11 -13.18 12.50
CA LEU A 5 -19.59 -12.36 11.38
C LEU A 5 -18.76 -11.18 11.87
N VAL A 6 -19.23 -10.49 12.92
CA VAL A 6 -18.49 -9.37 13.54
C VAL A 6 -17.19 -9.87 14.16
N SER A 7 -17.21 -11.01 14.86
CA SER A 7 -16.00 -11.62 15.43
C SER A 7 -14.97 -11.99 14.34
N ASN A 8 -15.39 -12.59 13.23
CA ASN A 8 -14.49 -12.95 12.14
C ASN A 8 -13.88 -11.71 11.46
N ASN A 9 -14.65 -10.66 11.25
CA ASN A 9 -14.16 -9.42 10.67
C ASN A 9 -13.17 -8.69 11.58
N LEU A 10 -13.40 -8.72 12.90
CA LEU A 10 -12.48 -8.14 13.87
C LEU A 10 -11.14 -8.88 13.90
N ILE A 11 -11.16 -10.21 13.88
CA ILE A 11 -9.94 -11.02 13.82
C ILE A 11 -9.15 -10.71 12.54
N LEU A 12 -9.83 -10.67 11.40
CA LEU A 12 -9.19 -10.32 10.12
C LEU A 12 -8.58 -8.92 10.14
N LEU A 13 -9.26 -7.96 10.76
CA LEU A 13 -8.76 -6.60 10.91
C LEU A 13 -7.50 -6.57 11.78
N ILE A 14 -7.47 -7.28 12.91
CA ILE A 14 -6.30 -7.36 13.79
C ILE A 14 -5.11 -7.99 13.06
N ILE A 15 -5.33 -9.10 12.35
CA ILE A 15 -4.28 -9.76 11.56
C ILE A 15 -3.74 -8.81 10.49
N LEU A 16 -4.62 -8.13 9.75
CA LEU A 16 -4.24 -7.19 8.72
C LEU A 16 -3.43 -6.02 9.30
N ALA A 17 -3.87 -5.47 10.44
CA ALA A 17 -3.18 -4.39 11.14
C ALA A 17 -1.79 -4.83 11.61
N ALA A 18 -1.65 -6.05 12.13
CA ALA A 18 -0.37 -6.61 12.55
C ALA A 18 0.60 -6.79 11.35
N ILE A 19 0.10 -7.33 10.22
CA ILE A 19 0.90 -7.54 9.01
C ILE A 19 1.34 -6.19 8.41
N TRP A 20 0.43 -5.25 8.28
CA TRP A 20 0.76 -3.94 7.70
C TRP A 20 1.65 -3.11 8.62
N GLY A 21 1.35 -3.10 9.93
CA GLY A 21 2.15 -2.38 10.92
C GLY A 21 3.58 -2.90 11.02
N SER A 22 3.77 -4.22 11.03
CA SER A 22 5.11 -4.83 11.04
C SER A 22 5.89 -4.59 9.74
N SER A 23 5.20 -4.33 8.63
CA SER A 23 5.83 -4.11 7.32
C SER A 23 6.82 -2.94 7.33
N PHE A 24 6.49 -1.82 7.97
CA PHE A 24 7.38 -0.67 8.08
C PHE A 24 8.68 -1.01 8.83
N PHE A 25 8.57 -1.74 9.93
CA PHE A 25 9.73 -2.20 10.69
C PHE A 25 10.62 -3.16 9.87
N VAL A 26 10.01 -4.08 9.13
CA VAL A 26 10.73 -5.03 8.27
C VAL A 26 11.44 -4.29 7.13
N ILE A 27 10.80 -3.29 6.49
CA ILE A 27 11.43 -2.45 5.47
C ILE A 27 12.69 -1.79 6.05
N LYS A 28 12.60 -1.21 7.25
CA LYS A 28 13.74 -0.54 7.91
C LYS A 28 14.92 -1.48 8.14
N ILE A 29 14.66 -2.74 8.52
CA ILE A 29 15.70 -3.75 8.66
C ILE A 29 16.30 -4.10 7.29
N CYS A 30 15.47 -4.32 6.27
CA CYS A 30 15.94 -4.69 4.93
C CYS A 30 16.79 -3.58 4.29
N LEU A 31 16.55 -2.32 4.61
CA LEU A 31 17.34 -1.18 4.11
C LEU A 31 18.80 -1.19 4.56
N SER A 32 19.18 -2.02 5.53
CA SER A 32 20.60 -2.22 5.89
C SER A 32 21.40 -3.01 4.84
N SER A 33 20.70 -3.75 3.95
CA SER A 33 21.35 -4.66 2.99
C SER A 33 20.79 -4.57 1.58
N PHE A 34 19.65 -3.90 1.38
CA PHE A 34 18.97 -3.80 0.10
C PHE A 34 18.59 -2.35 -0.21
N THR A 35 18.60 -2.00 -1.49
CA THR A 35 18.09 -0.71 -1.96
C THR A 35 16.56 -0.65 -1.86
N PRO A 36 15.95 0.55 -1.81
CA PRO A 36 14.49 0.72 -1.85
C PRO A 36 13.83 0.02 -3.05
N THR A 37 14.47 0.08 -4.21
CA THR A 37 14.00 -0.56 -5.44
C THR A 37 14.00 -2.07 -5.31
N SER A 38 15.10 -2.64 -4.80
CA SER A 38 15.22 -4.08 -4.58
C SER A 38 14.18 -4.57 -3.58
N ILE A 39 13.93 -3.84 -2.48
CA ILE A 39 12.90 -4.19 -1.50
C ILE A 39 11.51 -4.18 -2.16
N ALA A 40 11.15 -3.12 -2.90
CA ALA A 40 9.87 -3.02 -3.56
C ALA A 40 9.66 -4.16 -4.58
N SER A 41 10.67 -4.42 -5.42
CA SER A 41 10.60 -5.42 -6.48
C SER A 41 10.55 -6.84 -5.94
N LEU A 42 11.40 -7.20 -4.98
CA LEU A 42 11.44 -8.53 -4.39
C LEU A 42 10.14 -8.86 -3.65
N ARG A 43 9.55 -7.89 -2.95
CA ARG A 43 8.23 -8.07 -2.32
C ARG A 43 7.17 -8.44 -3.34
N LEU A 44 7.13 -7.74 -4.50
CA LEU A 44 6.16 -8.03 -5.55
C LEU A 44 6.42 -9.37 -6.23
N ILE A 45 7.67 -9.72 -6.50
CA ILE A 45 8.04 -10.99 -7.11
C ILE A 45 7.61 -12.15 -6.20
N ILE A 46 8.00 -12.11 -4.93
CA ILE A 46 7.65 -13.16 -3.96
C ILE A 46 6.12 -13.26 -3.81
N ALA A 47 5.45 -12.11 -3.62
CA ALA A 47 4.00 -12.08 -3.49
C ALA A 47 3.29 -12.62 -4.74
N SER A 48 3.77 -12.28 -5.95
CA SER A 48 3.16 -12.76 -7.19
C SER A 48 3.27 -14.28 -7.35
N ILE A 49 4.38 -14.90 -6.94
CA ILE A 49 4.54 -16.36 -6.96
C ILE A 49 3.47 -17.03 -6.08
N PHE A 50 3.32 -16.58 -4.82
CA PHE A 50 2.30 -17.13 -3.91
C PHE A 50 0.87 -16.88 -4.43
N LEU A 51 0.61 -15.69 -4.95
CA LEU A 51 -0.71 -15.34 -5.49
C LEU A 51 -1.06 -16.15 -6.73
N ILE A 52 -0.11 -16.46 -7.61
CA ILE A 52 -0.32 -17.33 -8.76
C ILE A 52 -0.70 -18.75 -8.31
N ILE A 53 -0.02 -19.31 -7.32
CA ILE A 53 -0.34 -20.63 -6.78
C ILE A 53 -1.78 -20.63 -6.23
N LEU A 54 -2.15 -19.62 -5.45
CA LEU A 54 -3.51 -19.48 -4.92
C LEU A 54 -4.54 -19.28 -6.04
N TYR A 55 -4.21 -18.50 -7.05
CA TYR A 55 -5.10 -18.19 -8.17
C TYR A 55 -5.50 -19.45 -8.96
N TYR A 56 -4.56 -20.37 -9.20
CA TYR A 56 -4.86 -21.62 -9.88
C TYR A 56 -5.75 -22.57 -9.07
N SER A 57 -5.87 -22.36 -7.77
CA SER A 57 -6.84 -23.07 -6.91
C SER A 57 -8.27 -22.57 -7.07
N TYR A 58 -8.49 -21.45 -7.77
CA TYR A 58 -9.80 -20.86 -8.05
C TYR A 58 -10.27 -21.19 -9.47
N ASN A 59 -11.48 -21.74 -9.60
CA ASN A 59 -12.02 -22.24 -10.87
C ASN A 59 -12.48 -21.16 -11.87
N LYS A 60 -12.32 -19.88 -11.57
CA LYS A 60 -12.77 -18.78 -12.46
C LYS A 60 -11.61 -17.90 -12.88
N HIS A 61 -11.19 -18.07 -14.11
CA HIS A 61 -10.12 -17.29 -14.72
C HIS A 61 -10.69 -16.26 -15.70
N PRO A 62 -10.49 -14.96 -15.51
CA PRO A 62 -10.93 -13.96 -16.46
C PRO A 62 -10.12 -14.07 -17.76
N LYS A 63 -10.79 -13.83 -18.89
CA LYS A 63 -10.08 -13.64 -20.17
C LYS A 63 -9.42 -12.28 -20.13
N LEU A 64 -8.10 -12.23 -20.22
CA LEU A 64 -7.34 -11.00 -20.29
C LEU A 64 -7.48 -10.40 -21.68
N ASN A 65 -8.07 -9.21 -21.76
CA ASN A 65 -8.03 -8.36 -22.93
C ASN A 65 -7.11 -7.16 -22.66
N LEU A 66 -6.79 -6.38 -23.67
CA LEU A 66 -5.84 -5.27 -23.57
C LEU A 66 -6.28 -4.25 -22.50
N ASP A 67 -7.56 -3.87 -22.46
CA ASP A 67 -8.09 -2.91 -21.49
C ASP A 67 -7.89 -3.41 -20.06
N LEU A 68 -8.16 -4.69 -19.81
CA LEU A 68 -7.98 -5.30 -18.50
C LEU A 68 -6.51 -5.34 -18.10
N VAL A 69 -5.62 -5.68 -19.01
CA VAL A 69 -4.16 -5.67 -18.78
C VAL A 69 -3.70 -4.25 -18.44
N LEU A 70 -4.13 -3.24 -19.19
CA LEU A 70 -3.76 -1.84 -18.92
C LEU A 70 -4.23 -1.36 -17.55
N ILE A 71 -5.49 -1.64 -17.18
CA ILE A 71 -6.03 -1.25 -15.87
C ILE A 71 -5.30 -1.98 -14.74
N LEU A 72 -5.07 -3.29 -14.87
CA LEU A 72 -4.37 -4.07 -13.85
C LEU A 72 -2.90 -3.66 -13.73
N SER A 73 -2.25 -3.30 -14.84
CA SER A 73 -0.89 -2.72 -14.83
C SER A 73 -0.86 -1.37 -14.15
N PHE A 74 -1.83 -0.50 -14.42
CA PHE A 74 -1.98 0.78 -13.74
C PHE A 74 -2.15 0.60 -12.23
N ILE A 75 -3.00 -0.35 -11.79
CA ILE A 75 -3.17 -0.70 -10.38
C ILE A 75 -1.87 -1.29 -9.80
N GLY A 76 -1.17 -2.13 -10.57
CA GLY A 76 0.12 -2.70 -10.17
C GLY A 76 1.20 -1.65 -9.94
N ILE A 77 1.23 -0.59 -10.76
CA ILE A 77 2.15 0.54 -10.59
C ILE A 77 1.72 1.39 -9.40
N THR A 78 0.51 1.93 -9.43
CA THR A 78 0.05 2.96 -8.48
C THR A 78 -0.31 2.40 -7.11
N GLY A 79 -0.77 1.16 -7.04
CA GLY A 79 -1.19 0.50 -5.80
C GLY A 79 -0.18 -0.49 -5.22
N ASN A 80 0.90 -0.80 -5.92
CA ASN A 80 1.90 -1.74 -5.43
C ASN A 80 3.32 -1.20 -5.59
N PHE A 81 3.88 -1.17 -6.80
CA PHE A 81 5.30 -0.87 -6.99
C PHE A 81 5.68 0.53 -6.50
N LEU A 82 5.01 1.57 -6.99
CA LEU A 82 5.33 2.95 -6.66
C LEU A 82 5.20 3.25 -5.15
N PRO A 83 4.09 2.88 -4.46
CA PRO A 83 4.01 3.08 -3.03
C PRO A 83 5.08 2.32 -2.24
N PHE A 84 5.37 1.07 -2.59
CA PHE A 84 6.41 0.30 -1.90
C PHE A 84 7.78 0.93 -2.08
N TYR A 85 8.10 1.39 -3.27
CA TYR A 85 9.35 2.11 -3.54
C TYR A 85 9.44 3.41 -2.74
N LEU A 86 8.40 4.26 -2.81
CA LEU A 86 8.39 5.56 -2.15
C LEU A 86 8.50 5.44 -0.63
N ILE A 87 7.79 4.49 -0.01
CA ILE A 87 7.87 4.22 1.42
C ILE A 87 9.27 3.71 1.79
N SER A 88 9.80 2.74 1.05
CA SER A 88 11.14 2.20 1.32
C SER A 88 12.21 3.28 1.15
N TRP A 89 12.09 4.14 0.14
CA TRP A 89 13.01 5.27 -0.03
C TRP A 89 12.90 6.28 1.12
N ALA A 90 11.68 6.61 1.53
CA ALA A 90 11.44 7.55 2.62
C ALA A 90 12.02 7.05 3.95
N GLU A 91 11.89 5.76 4.24
CA GLU A 91 12.41 5.16 5.47
C GLU A 91 13.94 5.16 5.58
N GLN A 92 14.67 5.49 4.53
CA GLN A 92 16.11 5.77 4.66
C GLN A 92 16.35 7.05 5.50
N TYR A 93 15.44 8.01 5.43
CA TYR A 93 15.60 9.38 5.97
C TYR A 93 14.66 9.71 7.12
N ILE A 94 13.59 8.92 7.32
CA ILE A 94 12.64 9.10 8.43
C ILE A 94 12.44 7.79 9.21
N PRO A 95 12.04 7.86 10.49
CA PRO A 95 11.68 6.69 11.28
C PRO A 95 10.45 5.98 10.70
N SER A 96 10.38 4.64 10.85
CA SER A 96 9.21 3.84 10.46
C SER A 96 7.92 4.29 11.14
N SER A 97 8.01 4.78 12.38
CA SER A 97 6.86 5.35 13.11
C SER A 97 6.30 6.59 12.40
N THR A 98 7.17 7.45 11.87
CA THR A 98 6.77 8.63 11.10
C THR A 98 6.12 8.21 9.77
N ALA A 99 6.68 7.23 9.06
CA ALA A 99 6.10 6.72 7.83
C ALA A 99 4.71 6.12 8.09
N GLY A 100 4.54 5.30 9.13
CA GLY A 100 3.26 4.74 9.54
C GLY A 100 2.22 5.81 9.92
N LEU A 101 2.64 6.87 10.66
CA LEU A 101 1.76 7.99 10.98
C LEU A 101 1.27 8.71 9.72
N LEU A 102 2.17 9.03 8.81
CA LEU A 102 1.81 9.71 7.56
C LEU A 102 0.89 8.84 6.69
N MET A 103 1.09 7.52 6.65
CA MET A 103 0.19 6.60 5.97
C MET A 103 -1.22 6.56 6.56
N SER A 104 -1.40 6.91 7.85
CA SER A 104 -2.73 7.01 8.49
C SER A 104 -3.61 8.13 7.91
N VAL A 105 -3.04 9.04 7.10
CA VAL A 105 -3.80 10.02 6.31
C VAL A 105 -4.57 9.34 5.17
N GLY A 106 -4.17 8.14 4.74
CA GLY A 106 -4.81 7.40 3.65
C GLY A 106 -6.33 7.21 3.80
N PRO A 107 -6.87 6.79 4.96
CA PRO A 107 -8.31 6.69 5.17
C PRO A 107 -9.07 8.01 4.98
N PHE A 108 -8.48 9.16 5.37
CA PHE A 108 -9.09 10.48 5.13
C PHE A 108 -9.18 10.78 3.64
N ILE A 109 -8.07 10.57 2.92
CA ILE A 109 -8.02 10.78 1.47
C ILE A 109 -9.04 9.87 0.79
N THR A 110 -9.10 8.59 1.19
CA THR A 110 -10.04 7.62 0.64
C THR A 110 -11.48 8.05 0.89
N LEU A 111 -11.83 8.50 2.11
CA LEU A 111 -13.19 8.95 2.44
C LEU A 111 -13.62 10.14 1.58
N LEU A 112 -12.76 11.13 1.40
CA LEU A 112 -13.06 12.31 0.60
C LEU A 112 -13.19 11.98 -0.89
N MET A 113 -12.26 11.19 -1.41
CA MET A 113 -12.24 10.83 -2.82
C MET A 113 -13.32 9.82 -3.19
N SER A 114 -13.64 8.86 -2.31
CA SER A 114 -14.74 7.93 -2.57
C SER A 114 -16.08 8.65 -2.66
N HIS A 115 -16.29 9.70 -1.86
CA HIS A 115 -17.50 10.52 -1.94
C HIS A 115 -17.73 11.11 -3.34
N VAL A 116 -16.64 11.53 -4.00
CA VAL A 116 -16.70 12.17 -5.32
C VAL A 116 -16.65 11.15 -6.46
N LEU A 117 -15.78 10.13 -6.32
CA LEU A 117 -15.39 9.25 -7.42
C LEU A 117 -16.11 7.90 -7.43
N THR A 118 -16.89 7.57 -6.39
CA THR A 118 -17.69 6.34 -6.34
C THR A 118 -19.18 6.62 -6.23
N SER A 119 -20.02 5.70 -6.72
CA SER A 119 -21.48 5.83 -6.65
C SER A 119 -22.03 5.47 -5.27
N ASP A 120 -21.45 4.46 -4.64
CA ASP A 120 -22.06 3.73 -3.53
C ASP A 120 -21.38 4.00 -2.18
N ASP A 121 -20.11 4.42 -2.20
CA ASP A 121 -19.33 4.68 -0.98
C ASP A 121 -19.25 6.19 -0.67
N LYS A 122 -20.35 6.72 -0.14
CA LYS A 122 -20.48 8.14 0.17
C LYS A 122 -19.93 8.51 1.54
N PHE A 123 -19.53 9.77 1.67
CA PHE A 123 -19.16 10.40 2.94
C PHE A 123 -20.29 10.26 3.97
N THR A 124 -19.94 9.88 5.19
CA THR A 124 -20.84 9.98 6.34
C THR A 124 -20.06 10.53 7.54
N TRP A 125 -20.75 11.28 8.40
CA TRP A 125 -20.15 11.84 9.62
C TRP A 125 -19.63 10.74 10.56
N ILE A 126 -20.28 9.56 10.57
CA ILE A 126 -19.82 8.41 11.38
C ILE A 126 -18.47 7.92 10.88
N LYS A 127 -18.27 7.76 9.58
CA LYS A 127 -16.97 7.36 8.99
C LYS A 127 -15.90 8.40 9.32
N PHE A 128 -16.21 9.69 9.16
CA PHE A 128 -15.30 10.77 9.44
C PHE A 128 -14.86 10.79 10.92
N LEU A 129 -15.81 10.73 11.85
CA LEU A 129 -15.51 10.68 13.29
C LEU A 129 -14.70 9.45 13.67
N SER A 130 -15.00 8.29 13.08
CA SER A 130 -14.23 7.05 13.33
C SER A 130 -12.77 7.19 12.91
N ILE A 131 -12.50 7.84 11.77
CA ILE A 131 -11.15 8.11 11.30
C ILE A 131 -10.44 9.10 12.23
N ILE A 132 -11.12 10.17 12.67
CA ILE A 132 -10.58 11.14 13.63
C ILE A 132 -10.18 10.45 14.94
N ILE A 133 -11.04 9.60 15.49
CA ILE A 133 -10.75 8.86 16.73
C ILE A 133 -9.51 7.96 16.54
N GLY A 134 -9.42 7.25 15.42
CA GLY A 134 -8.24 6.44 15.09
C GLY A 134 -6.97 7.26 14.98
N PHE A 135 -7.03 8.43 14.33
CA PHE A 135 -5.90 9.34 14.19
C PHE A 135 -5.43 9.92 15.53
N VAL A 136 -6.38 10.33 16.37
CA VAL A 136 -6.09 10.79 17.73
C VAL A 136 -5.41 9.68 18.55
N GLY A 137 -5.87 8.43 18.42
CA GLY A 137 -5.23 7.27 19.05
C GLY A 137 -3.76 7.10 18.62
N ILE A 138 -3.44 7.29 17.35
CA ILE A 138 -2.07 7.24 16.82
C ILE A 138 -1.22 8.37 17.45
N ILE A 139 -1.76 9.57 17.53
CA ILE A 139 -1.09 10.72 18.14
C ILE A 139 -0.70 10.44 19.63
N PHE A 140 -1.58 9.78 20.38
CA PHE A 140 -1.28 9.41 21.78
C PHE A 140 -0.22 8.32 21.91
N ILE A 141 -0.15 7.36 20.96
CA ILE A 141 0.85 6.29 20.98
C ILE A 141 2.23 6.82 20.57
N LEU A 142 2.25 7.73 19.61
CA LEU A 142 3.47 8.36 19.14
C LEU A 142 3.78 9.55 20.05
N ASP A 143 4.88 9.44 20.79
CA ASP A 143 5.40 10.54 21.61
C ASP A 143 5.74 11.74 20.70
N ILE A 144 4.79 12.66 20.55
CA ILE A 144 4.92 13.84 19.67
C ILE A 144 6.12 14.70 20.07
N SER A 145 6.55 14.65 21.35
CA SER A 145 7.72 15.38 21.80
C SER A 145 9.02 14.98 21.11
N LYS A 146 9.03 13.78 20.51
CA LYS A 146 10.15 13.26 19.70
C LYS A 146 10.10 13.68 18.23
N PHE A 147 9.01 14.31 17.80
CA PHE A 147 8.93 14.94 16.48
C PHE A 147 9.67 16.28 16.52
N ASN A 148 10.96 16.24 16.26
CA ASN A 148 11.75 17.46 16.18
C ASN A 148 11.51 18.11 14.80
N PHE A 149 10.64 19.13 14.75
CA PHE A 149 10.36 19.89 13.53
C PHE A 149 11.45 20.93 13.22
N GLN A 150 12.41 21.14 14.15
CA GLN A 150 13.40 22.19 14.02
C GLN A 150 14.66 21.77 13.23
N ASP A 151 14.96 20.46 13.19
CA ASP A 151 16.14 19.92 12.48
C ASP A 151 15.77 19.27 11.13
N GLU A 152 14.73 19.76 10.45
CA GLU A 152 14.30 19.16 9.18
C GLU A 152 15.25 19.55 8.04
N ASN A 153 16.10 18.61 7.67
CA ASN A 153 16.80 18.63 6.41
C ASN A 153 15.78 18.51 5.25
N TYR A 154 16.02 19.20 4.13
CA TYR A 154 15.21 19.12 2.89
C TYR A 154 14.87 17.67 2.50
N ILE A 155 15.79 16.72 2.66
CA ILE A 155 15.58 15.31 2.33
C ILE A 155 14.53 14.66 3.24
N SER A 156 14.53 14.97 4.54
CA SER A 156 13.50 14.45 5.48
C SER A 156 12.10 14.96 5.12
N THR A 157 11.98 16.23 4.75
CA THR A 157 10.72 16.81 4.27
C THR A 157 10.25 16.14 2.98
N LEU A 158 11.15 15.93 2.02
CA LEU A 158 10.85 15.22 0.78
C LEU A 158 10.40 13.78 1.05
N ALA A 159 11.04 13.09 1.97
CA ALA A 159 10.66 11.73 2.40
C ALA A 159 9.23 11.68 2.94
N LYS A 160 8.82 12.65 3.77
CA LYS A 160 7.44 12.75 4.26
C LYS A 160 6.44 12.97 3.12
N ILE A 161 6.77 13.83 2.16
CA ILE A 161 5.94 14.07 0.96
C ILE A 161 5.80 12.76 0.16
N PHE A 162 6.85 11.98 -0.01
CA PHE A 162 6.80 10.72 -0.75
C PHE A 162 5.88 9.68 -0.10
N VAL A 163 5.84 9.61 1.23
CA VAL A 163 4.88 8.75 1.94
C VAL A 163 3.45 9.19 1.69
N ILE A 164 3.18 10.50 1.67
CA ILE A 164 1.84 11.02 1.34
C ILE A 164 1.47 10.69 -0.11
N ILE A 165 2.41 10.84 -1.06
CA ILE A 165 2.20 10.43 -2.47
C ILE A 165 1.91 8.93 -2.57
N ALA A 166 2.59 8.10 -1.79
CA ALA A 166 2.30 6.67 -1.71
C ALA A 166 0.87 6.40 -1.23
N ALA A 167 0.38 7.12 -0.22
CA ALA A 167 -1.00 7.01 0.25
C ALA A 167 -2.02 7.39 -0.85
N PHE A 168 -1.74 8.43 -1.63
CA PHE A 168 -2.55 8.77 -2.83
C PHE A 168 -2.51 7.66 -3.88
N GLY A 169 -1.36 7.05 -4.11
CA GLY A 169 -1.22 5.91 -5.04
C GLY A 169 -2.16 4.75 -4.67
N TYR A 170 -2.16 4.35 -3.40
CA TYR A 170 -3.08 3.32 -2.89
C TYR A 170 -4.54 3.70 -3.10
N MET A 171 -4.92 4.94 -2.79
CA MET A 171 -6.28 5.42 -2.97
C MET A 171 -6.72 5.37 -4.44
N ILE A 172 -5.90 5.89 -5.36
CA ILE A 172 -6.20 5.90 -6.80
C ILE A 172 -6.37 4.46 -7.31
N SER A 173 -5.50 3.55 -6.93
CA SER A 173 -5.58 2.14 -7.34
C SER A 173 -6.84 1.45 -6.81
N ASN A 174 -7.21 1.69 -5.55
CA ASN A 174 -8.42 1.15 -4.94
C ASN A 174 -9.68 1.66 -5.64
N ILE A 175 -9.76 2.94 -5.95
CA ILE A 175 -10.89 3.54 -6.68
C ILE A 175 -10.96 3.01 -8.11
N ALA A 176 -9.82 2.87 -8.80
CA ALA A 176 -9.76 2.29 -10.13
C ALA A 176 -10.26 0.83 -10.13
N ALA A 177 -9.81 0.02 -9.16
CA ALA A 177 -10.26 -1.35 -8.98
C ALA A 177 -11.77 -1.40 -8.71
N TYR A 178 -12.27 -0.58 -7.79
CA TYR A 178 -13.69 -0.50 -7.45
C TYR A 178 -14.54 -0.12 -8.66
N ASN A 179 -14.17 0.91 -9.41
CA ASN A 179 -15.00 1.40 -10.52
C ASN A 179 -14.94 0.52 -11.77
N LYS A 180 -13.78 -0.07 -12.08
CA LYS A 180 -13.53 -0.75 -13.36
C LYS A 180 -13.57 -2.28 -13.26
N LEU A 181 -13.33 -2.85 -12.07
CA LEU A 181 -13.11 -4.28 -11.91
C LEU A 181 -14.14 -4.99 -11.02
N LYS A 182 -15.31 -4.37 -10.79
CA LYS A 182 -16.41 -4.93 -9.95
C LYS A 182 -16.81 -6.38 -10.31
N LYS A 183 -16.62 -6.79 -11.55
CA LYS A 183 -16.99 -8.13 -12.06
C LYS A 183 -15.92 -9.19 -11.81
N LEU A 184 -14.72 -8.80 -11.43
CA LEU A 184 -13.62 -9.72 -11.17
C LEU A 184 -13.58 -10.13 -9.70
N SER A 185 -13.07 -11.34 -9.46
CA SER A 185 -12.81 -11.78 -8.09
C SER A 185 -11.64 -10.99 -7.48
N PRO A 186 -11.66 -10.70 -6.17
CA PRO A 186 -10.54 -10.03 -5.52
C PRO A 186 -9.20 -10.74 -5.73
N ILE A 187 -9.20 -12.08 -5.73
CA ILE A 187 -7.98 -12.87 -5.97
C ILE A 187 -7.42 -12.61 -7.37
N SER A 188 -8.28 -12.51 -8.41
CA SER A 188 -7.82 -12.21 -9.78
C SER A 188 -7.22 -10.82 -9.87
N ILE A 189 -7.89 -9.81 -9.28
CA ILE A 189 -7.38 -8.43 -9.28
C ILE A 189 -6.01 -8.37 -8.61
N THR A 190 -5.92 -8.91 -7.40
CA THR A 190 -4.67 -8.87 -6.61
C THR A 190 -3.55 -9.61 -7.31
N THR A 191 -3.81 -10.83 -7.85
CA THR A 191 -2.80 -11.64 -8.54
C THR A 191 -2.23 -10.90 -9.75
N PHE A 192 -3.08 -10.43 -10.64
CA PHE A 192 -2.61 -9.79 -11.88
C PHE A 192 -2.02 -8.40 -11.62
N ALA A 193 -2.60 -7.60 -10.73
CA ALA A 193 -2.02 -6.30 -10.38
C ALA A 193 -0.63 -6.46 -9.75
N THR A 194 -0.45 -7.42 -8.83
CA THR A 194 0.86 -7.70 -8.22
C THR A 194 1.85 -8.25 -9.24
N LEU A 195 1.42 -9.17 -10.11
CA LEU A 195 2.26 -9.72 -11.17
C LEU A 195 2.73 -8.66 -12.16
N PHE A 196 1.83 -7.80 -12.64
CA PHE A 196 2.21 -6.72 -13.55
C PHE A 196 3.10 -5.68 -12.86
N GLY A 197 2.83 -5.36 -11.59
CA GLY A 197 3.72 -4.54 -10.78
C GLY A 197 5.12 -5.15 -10.64
N ALA A 198 5.22 -6.47 -10.43
CA ALA A 198 6.48 -7.19 -10.38
C ALA A 198 7.21 -7.13 -11.74
N ILE A 199 6.53 -7.42 -12.84
CA ILE A 199 7.13 -7.38 -14.19
C ILE A 199 7.66 -5.97 -14.50
N ILE A 200 6.89 -4.93 -14.20
CA ILE A 200 7.29 -3.53 -14.45
C ILE A 200 8.48 -3.12 -13.55
N SER A 201 8.63 -3.72 -12.38
CA SER A 201 9.74 -3.44 -11.48
C SER A 201 11.05 -4.11 -11.88
N LEU A 202 11.05 -5.15 -12.73
CA LEU A 202 12.25 -5.91 -13.11
C LEU A 202 13.38 -5.04 -13.73
N PRO A 203 13.12 -4.10 -14.65
CA PRO A 203 14.19 -3.25 -15.19
C PRO A 203 14.90 -2.42 -14.12
N PHE A 204 14.16 -1.96 -13.12
CA PHE A 204 14.72 -1.16 -12.02
C PHE A 204 15.56 -2.03 -11.08
N LEU A 205 15.10 -3.26 -10.81
CA LEU A 205 15.83 -4.22 -10.01
C LEU A 205 17.15 -4.62 -10.68
N SER A 206 17.15 -4.88 -11.99
CA SER A 206 18.36 -5.23 -12.74
C SER A 206 19.37 -4.08 -12.77
N TYR A 207 18.90 -2.85 -12.88
CA TYR A 207 19.76 -1.67 -12.82
C TYR A 207 20.47 -1.54 -11.46
N ASP A 208 19.78 -1.80 -10.37
CA ASP A 208 20.37 -1.79 -9.02
C ASP A 208 21.47 -2.85 -8.86
N PHE A 209 21.23 -4.08 -9.32
CA PHE A 209 22.26 -5.13 -9.24
C PHE A 209 23.51 -4.80 -10.02
N ILE A 210 23.38 -4.23 -11.23
CA ILE A 210 24.54 -3.85 -12.07
C ILE A 210 25.36 -2.73 -11.42
N ASN A 211 24.73 -1.78 -10.73
CA ASN A 211 25.45 -0.64 -10.13
C ASN A 211 25.91 -0.89 -8.69
N TYR A 212 25.49 -1.99 -8.05
CA TYR A 212 25.94 -2.33 -6.70
C TYR A 212 27.30 -3.04 -6.69
N GLU A 213 27.71 -3.61 -7.82
CA GLU A 213 29.01 -4.28 -7.98
C GLU A 213 30.14 -3.34 -8.45
N ASN A 214 29.83 -2.08 -8.79
CA ASN A 214 30.80 -1.04 -9.16
C ASN A 214 30.90 0.03 -8.07
#